data_68737322ffbd2eff7ead8ab73ce78d63
#
_entry.id   68737322ffbd2eff7ead8ab73ce78d63
#
_cell.length_a   1.000
_cell.length_b   1.000
_cell.length_c   1.000
_cell.angle_alpha   90.00
_cell.angle_beta   90.00
_cell.angle_gamma   90.00
#
_symmetry.space_group_name_H-M   'P 1'
#
loop_
_entity.id
_entity.type
_entity.pdbx_description
1 polymer ?
#
loop_
_entity_poly.entity_id
_entity_poly.type
_entity_poly.pdbx_seq_one_letter_code
_entity_poly.pdbx_strand_id
1 'polypeptide(L)'
;MRRAFALGVGAVLAGGALLAQEGGGGRGMGAAPAGPPPACPPSGYGAQAYYAGFGQNGGDGQTFYEIASPCIGKDVREVAESIGMGRNKLMGVKSVIGVQFRVDGTMADGGGMAKLANTELQMAYYIPAMRMMLKGTKANGQPLNEIRVFADQYAWNEAQEGRGATTAANTFNDRLPLIKLTPFGAMWSVIEAEGHTVVSKTADGKTVLTGTSPYDGIEVAVTVEDSRQHPKLGPYDPTELIRLPVAVTAKANGHTWGATFADYLGGTKLEPDVWMIFPTTIKWTLDGKPYADLKVTYFRSNPYIVFPIPDVAKGRSSN
;
A
#
# COMPACT_ATOMS: atom_id res chain seq x y z
N MET A 1 -15.57 -50.08 10.30
CA MET A 1 -16.93 -49.56 10.12
C MET A 1 -16.84 -48.39 9.11
N ARG A 2 -17.32 -48.65 7.90
CA ARG A 2 -17.33 -47.68 6.80
C ARG A 2 -18.64 -46.90 6.89
N ARG A 3 -18.59 -45.56 6.83
CA ARG A 3 -19.76 -44.72 6.55
C ARG A 3 -19.46 -43.88 5.30
N ALA A 4 -20.19 -44.20 4.25
CA ALA A 4 -20.30 -43.42 3.03
C ALA A 4 -21.20 -42.21 3.27
N PHE A 5 -20.83 -41.02 2.74
CA PHE A 5 -21.73 -39.90 2.56
C PHE A 5 -21.90 -39.63 1.07
N ALA A 6 -23.14 -39.60 0.67
CA ALA A 6 -23.60 -39.42 -0.69
C ALA A 6 -23.53 -37.94 -1.12
N LEU A 7 -23.08 -37.74 -2.36
CA LEU A 7 -23.13 -36.52 -3.11
C LEU A 7 -24.57 -36.29 -3.62
N GLY A 8 -25.12 -35.10 -3.32
CA GLY A 8 -26.33 -34.60 -3.93
C GLY A 8 -25.95 -33.50 -4.96
N VAL A 9 -26.05 -33.84 -6.24
CA VAL A 9 -25.93 -32.91 -7.35
C VAL A 9 -27.33 -32.34 -7.64
N GLY A 10 -27.51 -31.06 -7.42
CA GLY A 10 -28.69 -30.33 -7.83
C GLY A 10 -28.35 -29.37 -8.97
N ALA A 11 -28.66 -29.80 -10.21
CA ALA A 11 -28.58 -28.92 -11.38
C ALA A 11 -29.88 -28.11 -11.49
N VAL A 12 -29.78 -26.79 -11.47
CA VAL A 12 -30.85 -25.88 -11.90
C VAL A 12 -30.42 -25.23 -13.20
N LEU A 13 -31.00 -25.70 -14.29
CA LEU A 13 -30.98 -25.05 -15.59
C LEU A 13 -32.08 -23.97 -15.60
N ALA A 14 -31.72 -22.71 -15.70
CA ALA A 14 -32.64 -21.65 -16.11
C ALA A 14 -32.11 -21.04 -17.40
N GLY A 15 -32.75 -21.37 -18.49
CA GLY A 15 -32.54 -20.74 -19.78
C GLY A 15 -33.19 -19.34 -19.80
N GLY A 16 -32.46 -18.37 -20.26
CA GLY A 16 -32.93 -17.02 -20.56
C GLY A 16 -32.47 -16.62 -21.98
N ALA A 17 -33.43 -16.38 -22.83
CA ALA A 17 -33.31 -16.12 -24.25
C ALA A 17 -32.53 -14.83 -24.56
N LEU A 18 -31.61 -14.92 -25.49
CA LEU A 18 -31.07 -13.77 -26.23
C LEU A 18 -32.16 -13.14 -27.09
N LEU A 19 -32.42 -11.85 -26.90
CA LEU A 19 -33.01 -11.00 -27.89
C LEU A 19 -31.97 -9.95 -28.30
N ALA A 20 -31.43 -10.14 -29.49
CA ALA A 20 -30.71 -9.10 -30.20
C ALA A 20 -31.75 -8.06 -30.68
N GLN A 21 -31.55 -6.80 -30.33
CA GLN A 21 -32.28 -5.69 -30.93
C GLN A 21 -31.29 -4.65 -31.42
N GLU A 22 -31.03 -4.71 -32.73
CA GLU A 22 -30.48 -3.59 -33.47
C GLU A 22 -31.54 -2.48 -33.57
N GLY A 23 -31.17 -1.26 -33.29
CA GLY A 23 -32.06 -0.11 -33.47
C GLY A 23 -31.35 1.18 -33.08
N GLY A 24 -30.78 1.86 -34.09
CA GLY A 24 -30.23 3.19 -33.95
C GLY A 24 -31.30 4.23 -33.59
N GLY A 25 -30.91 5.18 -32.76
CA GLY A 25 -31.73 6.33 -32.41
C GLY A 25 -31.12 7.10 -31.27
N GLY A 26 -30.36 8.15 -31.57
CA GLY A 26 -29.87 9.08 -30.60
C GLY A 26 -31.01 9.70 -29.78
N ARG A 27 -31.18 9.28 -28.54
CA ARG A 27 -32.00 9.97 -27.56
C ARG A 27 -31.06 10.53 -26.50
N GLY A 28 -31.11 11.85 -26.34
CA GLY A 28 -30.43 12.53 -25.25
C GLY A 28 -30.72 11.81 -23.95
N MET A 29 -29.67 11.33 -23.29
CA MET A 29 -29.76 10.84 -21.92
C MET A 29 -30.11 12.02 -21.04
N GLY A 30 -31.42 12.17 -20.73
CA GLY A 30 -31.83 12.98 -19.59
C GLY A 30 -31.12 12.40 -18.37
N ALA A 31 -30.41 13.25 -17.65
CA ALA A 31 -29.81 12.86 -16.39
C ALA A 31 -30.90 12.23 -15.51
N ALA A 32 -30.70 10.98 -15.14
CA ALA A 32 -31.55 10.36 -14.13
C ALA A 32 -31.54 11.25 -12.87
N PRO A 33 -32.68 11.46 -12.20
CA PRO A 33 -32.69 12.24 -10.97
C PRO A 33 -31.69 11.60 -10.00
N ALA A 34 -30.77 12.39 -9.49
CA ALA A 34 -29.80 11.95 -8.54
C ALA A 34 -30.53 11.43 -7.30
N GLY A 35 -30.65 10.12 -7.18
CA GLY A 35 -31.04 9.50 -5.92
C GLY A 35 -30.04 9.88 -4.81
N PRO A 36 -30.42 9.69 -3.53
CA PRO A 36 -29.46 9.88 -2.46
C PRO A 36 -28.21 9.03 -2.78
N PRO A 37 -26.99 9.56 -2.52
CA PRO A 37 -25.78 8.81 -2.77
C PRO A 37 -25.86 7.45 -2.06
N PRO A 38 -25.41 6.36 -2.68
CA PRO A 38 -25.45 5.05 -2.06
C PRO A 38 -24.69 5.11 -0.74
N ALA A 39 -25.23 4.46 0.30
CA ALA A 39 -24.55 4.34 1.58
C ALA A 39 -23.17 3.69 1.36
N CYS A 40 -22.14 4.23 2.01
CA CYS A 40 -20.81 3.65 1.92
C CYS A 40 -20.81 2.23 2.48
N PRO A 41 -20.27 1.25 1.75
CA PRO A 41 -20.17 -0.12 2.24
C PRO A 41 -19.27 -0.16 3.49
N PRO A 42 -19.33 -1.25 4.27
CA PRO A 42 -18.35 -1.48 5.34
C PRO A 42 -16.93 -1.33 4.81
N SER A 43 -16.00 -0.83 5.65
CA SER A 43 -14.60 -0.67 5.29
C SER A 43 -14.02 -1.98 4.73
N GLY A 44 -13.25 -1.89 3.65
CA GLY A 44 -12.65 -3.04 2.99
C GLY A 44 -13.48 -3.65 1.85
N TYR A 45 -14.74 -3.28 1.70
CA TYR A 45 -15.57 -3.80 0.59
C TYR A 45 -15.00 -3.40 -0.78
N GLY A 46 -14.57 -2.17 -0.94
CA GLY A 46 -13.96 -1.69 -2.18
C GLY A 46 -12.66 -2.39 -2.52
N ALA A 47 -11.89 -2.78 -1.52
CA ALA A 47 -10.68 -3.55 -1.75
C ALA A 47 -10.99 -4.97 -2.23
N GLN A 48 -12.01 -5.64 -1.68
CA GLN A 48 -12.44 -6.95 -2.18
C GLN A 48 -12.94 -6.88 -3.62
N ALA A 49 -13.70 -5.85 -3.97
CA ALA A 49 -14.12 -5.62 -5.36
C ALA A 49 -12.90 -5.36 -6.27
N TYR A 50 -11.89 -4.67 -5.75
CA TYR A 50 -10.62 -4.44 -6.42
C TYR A 50 -9.90 -5.78 -6.73
N TYR A 51 -9.83 -6.71 -5.79
CA TYR A 51 -9.20 -8.01 -6.02
C TYR A 51 -10.00 -8.93 -6.95
N ALA A 52 -11.31 -8.95 -6.81
CA ALA A 52 -12.17 -9.75 -7.67
C ALA A 52 -12.07 -9.35 -9.16
N GLY A 53 -11.88 -8.05 -9.43
CA GLY A 53 -11.72 -7.55 -10.80
C GLY A 53 -10.38 -7.92 -11.45
N PHE A 54 -9.30 -7.97 -10.68
CA PHE A 54 -7.94 -8.19 -11.22
C PHE A 54 -7.74 -9.62 -11.78
N GLY A 55 -8.46 -10.59 -11.27
CA GLY A 55 -8.34 -11.98 -11.71
C GLY A 55 -9.30 -12.40 -12.82
N GLN A 56 -10.40 -11.69 -13.02
CA GLN A 56 -11.48 -12.17 -13.90
C GLN A 56 -11.60 -11.45 -15.25
N ASN A 57 -11.14 -10.22 -15.36
CA ASN A 57 -11.34 -9.40 -16.56
C ASN A 57 -10.03 -8.82 -17.12
N GLY A 58 -8.99 -9.59 -17.23
CA GLY A 58 -7.62 -9.23 -17.64
C GLY A 58 -7.42 -8.31 -18.85
N GLY A 59 -8.34 -7.41 -19.13
CA GLY A 59 -8.26 -6.48 -20.25
C GLY A 59 -8.96 -5.16 -20.05
N ASP A 60 -9.87 -5.03 -19.10
CA ASP A 60 -10.62 -3.78 -18.94
C ASP A 60 -10.29 -3.06 -17.65
N GLY A 61 -9.11 -2.42 -17.64
CA GLY A 61 -8.65 -1.62 -16.50
C GLY A 61 -9.60 -0.47 -16.13
N GLN A 62 -10.51 -0.05 -16.98
CA GLN A 62 -11.42 1.06 -16.73
C GLN A 62 -12.49 0.71 -15.70
N THR A 63 -13.13 -0.45 -15.82
CA THR A 63 -14.17 -0.88 -14.86
C THR A 63 -13.63 -1.03 -13.45
N PHE A 64 -12.35 -1.28 -13.35
CA PHE A 64 -11.62 -1.55 -12.14
C PHE A 64 -11.33 -0.29 -11.30
N TYR A 65 -11.13 0.83 -11.97
CA TYR A 65 -10.73 2.09 -11.34
C TYR A 65 -11.88 3.07 -11.13
N GLU A 66 -12.95 2.91 -11.86
CA GLU A 66 -14.21 3.63 -11.61
C GLU A 66 -14.85 3.24 -10.27
N ILE A 67 -14.44 2.10 -9.72
CA ILE A 67 -14.72 1.68 -8.33
C ILE A 67 -13.81 2.40 -7.32
N ALA A 68 -13.14 3.48 -7.68
CA ALA A 68 -12.65 4.43 -6.69
C ALA A 68 -13.88 4.95 -5.96
N SER A 69 -14.24 4.20 -4.93
CA SER A 69 -15.49 4.28 -4.20
C SER A 69 -15.91 5.74 -4.01
N PRO A 70 -17.15 6.12 -4.30
CA PRO A 70 -17.65 7.47 -3.99
C PRO A 70 -17.49 7.78 -2.50
N CYS A 71 -17.16 6.78 -1.69
CA CYS A 71 -16.96 6.87 -0.26
C CYS A 71 -15.57 7.37 0.14
N ILE A 72 -14.60 7.40 -0.77
CA ILE A 72 -13.31 8.03 -0.50
C ILE A 72 -13.50 9.53 -0.41
N GLY A 73 -13.33 10.07 0.80
CA GLY A 73 -13.51 11.48 1.07
C GLY A 73 -12.58 12.38 0.22
N LYS A 74 -13.02 13.61 -0.01
CA LYS A 74 -12.27 14.59 -0.83
C LYS A 74 -10.83 14.76 -0.38
N ASP A 75 -10.59 14.94 0.93
CA ASP A 75 -9.24 15.14 1.47
C ASP A 75 -8.31 13.95 1.18
N VAL A 76 -8.81 12.72 1.34
CA VAL A 76 -8.04 11.50 1.05
C VAL A 76 -7.67 11.43 -0.43
N ARG A 77 -8.63 11.73 -1.30
CA ARG A 77 -8.45 11.73 -2.76
C ARG A 77 -7.40 12.74 -3.18
N GLU A 78 -7.50 13.98 -2.69
CA GLU A 78 -6.56 15.06 -3.01
C GLU A 78 -5.12 14.72 -2.59
N VAL A 79 -4.93 14.09 -1.43
CA VAL A 79 -3.59 13.63 -1.01
C VAL A 79 -3.09 12.51 -1.91
N ALA A 80 -3.92 11.50 -2.19
CA ALA A 80 -3.56 10.39 -3.09
C ALA A 80 -3.18 10.90 -4.49
N GLU A 81 -3.95 11.84 -5.04
CA GLU A 81 -3.65 12.48 -6.33
C GLU A 81 -2.33 13.26 -6.28
N SER A 82 -2.07 13.99 -5.20
CA SER A 82 -0.85 14.79 -5.05
C SER A 82 0.42 13.94 -5.06
N ILE A 83 0.42 12.78 -4.43
CA ILE A 83 1.59 11.87 -4.45
C ILE A 83 1.61 10.93 -5.66
N GLY A 84 0.65 11.05 -6.57
CA GLY A 84 0.60 10.32 -7.83
C GLY A 84 -0.26 9.05 -7.82
N MET A 85 -0.83 8.65 -6.68
CA MET A 85 -1.68 7.45 -6.60
C MET A 85 -2.96 7.55 -7.42
N GLY A 86 -3.48 8.78 -7.65
CA GLY A 86 -4.71 9.02 -8.41
C GLY A 86 -4.50 9.85 -9.69
N ARG A 87 -3.28 10.18 -10.06
CA ARG A 87 -3.01 11.07 -11.22
C ARG A 87 -3.33 10.44 -12.56
N ASN A 88 -3.16 9.16 -12.70
CA ASN A 88 -3.67 8.46 -13.87
C ASN A 88 -5.16 8.17 -13.65
N LYS A 89 -6.03 8.96 -14.28
CA LYS A 89 -7.48 8.82 -14.18
C LYS A 89 -7.99 7.41 -14.54
N LEU A 90 -7.22 6.69 -15.36
CA LEU A 90 -7.50 5.30 -15.70
C LEU A 90 -7.20 4.33 -14.55
N MET A 91 -6.34 4.72 -13.60
CA MET A 91 -5.85 3.83 -12.55
C MET A 91 -6.42 4.13 -11.14
N GLY A 92 -7.20 5.21 -10.98
CA GLY A 92 -7.83 5.57 -9.71
C GLY A 92 -6.84 5.84 -8.56
N VAL A 93 -7.37 6.08 -7.38
CA VAL A 93 -6.57 6.46 -6.19
C VAL A 93 -5.73 5.32 -5.61
N LYS A 94 -5.87 4.10 -6.08
CA LYS A 94 -5.07 2.93 -5.69
C LYS A 94 -4.10 2.48 -6.78
N SER A 95 -3.69 3.37 -7.68
CA SER A 95 -2.83 3.00 -8.83
C SER A 95 -1.44 2.50 -8.42
N VAL A 96 -0.94 2.87 -7.24
CA VAL A 96 0.32 2.34 -6.72
C VAL A 96 0.04 1.10 -5.88
N ILE A 97 0.20 -0.08 -6.47
CA ILE A 97 -0.02 -1.37 -5.82
C ILE A 97 1.21 -1.92 -5.12
N GLY A 98 2.37 -1.36 -5.43
CA GLY A 98 3.63 -1.73 -4.79
C GLY A 98 4.75 -0.76 -5.13
N VAL A 99 5.82 -0.82 -4.35
CA VAL A 99 7.02 0.01 -4.53
C VAL A 99 8.27 -0.81 -4.30
N GLN A 100 9.35 -0.37 -4.96
CA GLN A 100 10.71 -0.82 -4.72
C GLN A 100 11.57 0.41 -4.52
N PHE A 101 12.36 0.46 -3.46
CA PHE A 101 13.29 1.56 -3.23
C PHE A 101 14.56 1.09 -2.55
N ARG A 102 15.66 1.80 -2.81
CA ARG A 102 16.95 1.55 -2.17
C ARG A 102 17.29 2.68 -1.24
N VAL A 103 17.95 2.32 -0.14
CA VAL A 103 18.33 3.26 0.90
C VAL A 103 19.75 3.03 1.41
N ASP A 104 20.36 4.12 1.80
CA ASP A 104 21.49 4.16 2.73
C ASP A 104 20.97 4.73 4.07
N GLY A 105 21.72 4.53 5.15
CA GLY A 105 21.35 5.11 6.44
C GLY A 105 21.62 4.20 7.64
N THR A 106 20.68 4.20 8.58
CA THR A 106 20.79 3.36 9.79
C THR A 106 19.45 2.74 10.13
N MET A 107 19.49 1.57 10.80
CA MET A 107 18.29 0.88 11.30
C MET A 107 18.61 0.12 12.57
N ALA A 108 17.67 0.06 13.50
CA ALA A 108 17.78 -0.73 14.72
C ALA A 108 17.90 -2.24 14.39
N ASP A 109 18.86 -2.90 15.00
CA ASP A 109 19.17 -4.32 14.78
C ASP A 109 19.50 -5.02 16.11
N GLY A 110 18.52 -5.09 17.03
CA GLY A 110 18.59 -5.82 18.30
C GLY A 110 19.77 -5.47 19.23
N GLY A 111 20.94 -5.19 18.70
CA GLY A 111 22.16 -4.83 19.43
C GLY A 111 22.54 -3.34 19.32
N GLY A 112 21.75 -2.53 18.63
CA GLY A 112 22.01 -1.11 18.41
C GLY A 112 21.59 -0.65 17.02
N MET A 113 22.23 0.40 16.50
CA MET A 113 21.95 0.93 15.15
C MET A 113 22.94 0.33 14.14
N ALA A 114 22.45 -0.52 13.26
CA ALA A 114 23.22 -0.98 12.11
C ALA A 114 23.34 0.13 11.05
N LYS A 115 24.47 0.19 10.37
CA LYS A 115 24.67 1.06 9.21
C LYS A 115 24.21 0.33 7.96
N LEU A 116 23.30 0.91 7.22
CA LEU A 116 22.78 0.39 5.94
C LEU A 116 23.56 0.96 4.77
N ALA A 117 23.79 0.13 3.75
CA ALA A 117 24.40 0.53 2.49
C ALA A 117 23.73 -0.24 1.35
N ASN A 118 23.13 0.47 0.40
CA ASN A 118 22.40 -0.11 -0.73
C ASN A 118 21.38 -1.20 -0.32
N THR A 119 20.70 -0.97 0.79
CA THR A 119 19.60 -1.82 1.26
C THR A 119 18.40 -1.62 0.35
N GLU A 120 17.76 -2.71 -0.06
CA GLU A 120 16.58 -2.65 -0.93
C GLU A 120 15.33 -3.08 -0.17
N LEU A 121 14.25 -2.32 -0.34
CA LEU A 121 12.92 -2.63 0.18
C LEU A 121 11.96 -2.80 -1.00
N GLN A 122 11.24 -3.92 -0.97
CA GLN A 122 10.16 -4.24 -1.91
C GLN A 122 8.87 -4.38 -1.10
N MET A 123 7.82 -3.68 -1.49
CA MET A 123 6.54 -3.68 -0.79
C MET A 123 5.39 -3.84 -1.79
N ALA A 124 4.41 -4.68 -1.43
CA ALA A 124 3.13 -4.79 -2.13
C ALA A 124 2.02 -4.43 -1.14
N TYR A 125 1.15 -3.52 -1.53
CA TYR A 125 0.11 -2.99 -0.63
C TYR A 125 -1.22 -3.72 -0.78
N TYR A 126 -1.51 -4.25 -1.94
CA TYR A 126 -2.77 -4.93 -2.26
C TYR A 126 -2.93 -6.29 -1.55
N ILE A 127 -1.85 -7.05 -1.42
CA ILE A 127 -1.70 -8.15 -0.46
C ILE A 127 -0.51 -7.74 0.39
N PRO A 128 -0.72 -7.36 1.66
CA PRO A 128 0.37 -6.81 2.45
C PRO A 128 1.57 -7.74 2.44
N ALA A 129 2.65 -7.31 1.81
CA ALA A 129 3.87 -8.07 1.71
C ALA A 129 5.09 -7.15 1.62
N MET A 130 6.19 -7.56 2.22
CA MET A 130 7.44 -6.80 2.18
C MET A 130 8.63 -7.75 2.18
N ARG A 131 9.64 -7.41 1.39
CA ARG A 131 10.98 -7.97 1.46
C ARG A 131 11.99 -6.86 1.73
N MET A 132 12.79 -7.01 2.76
CA MET A 132 13.91 -6.13 3.09
C MET A 132 15.21 -6.89 2.85
N MET A 133 15.99 -6.48 1.87
CA MET A 133 17.33 -7.00 1.59
C MET A 133 18.35 -6.10 2.27
N LEU A 134 18.58 -6.33 3.57
CA LEU A 134 19.44 -5.54 4.42
C LEU A 134 20.89 -5.80 4.10
N LYS A 135 21.64 -4.75 3.79
CA LYS A 135 23.08 -4.80 3.53
C LYS A 135 23.78 -3.69 4.32
N GLY A 136 24.95 -3.99 4.83
CA GLY A 136 25.72 -3.00 5.58
C GLY A 136 26.58 -3.57 6.69
N THR A 137 26.58 -2.91 7.86
CA THR A 137 27.38 -3.29 9.02
C THR A 137 26.53 -3.19 10.29
N LYS A 138 26.52 -4.25 11.10
CA LYS A 138 25.85 -4.28 12.40
C LYS A 138 26.55 -3.37 13.41
N ALA A 139 25.88 -3.02 14.50
CA ALA A 139 26.43 -2.18 15.55
C ALA A 139 27.74 -2.75 16.15
N ASN A 140 27.91 -4.06 16.16
CA ASN A 140 29.13 -4.74 16.62
C ASN A 140 30.24 -4.85 15.56
N GLY A 141 30.11 -4.20 14.40
CA GLY A 141 31.07 -4.19 13.32
C GLY A 141 31.00 -5.39 12.35
N GLN A 142 30.16 -6.37 12.63
CA GLN A 142 30.00 -7.52 11.72
C GLN A 142 29.21 -7.15 10.45
N PRO A 143 29.42 -7.85 9.34
CA PRO A 143 28.62 -7.66 8.14
C PRO A 143 27.13 -7.88 8.41
N LEU A 144 26.28 -7.00 7.88
CA LEU A 144 24.84 -7.18 7.78
C LEU A 144 24.51 -7.62 6.34
N ASN A 145 23.98 -8.83 6.21
CA ASN A 145 23.48 -9.36 4.94
C ASN A 145 22.32 -10.29 5.26
N GLU A 146 21.12 -9.74 5.33
CA GLU A 146 19.91 -10.45 5.75
C GLU A 146 18.74 -10.12 4.83
N ILE A 147 17.93 -11.11 4.50
CA ILE A 147 16.68 -10.91 3.77
C ILE A 147 15.54 -11.28 4.69
N ARG A 148 14.75 -10.28 5.07
CA ARG A 148 13.59 -10.41 5.94
C ARG A 148 12.34 -10.24 5.11
N VAL A 149 11.41 -11.18 5.18
CA VAL A 149 10.19 -11.18 4.36
C VAL A 149 8.98 -11.39 5.24
N PHE A 150 7.88 -10.75 4.88
CA PHE A 150 6.54 -11.21 5.26
C PHE A 150 5.60 -11.09 4.05
N ALA A 151 4.59 -11.93 4.02
CA ALA A 151 3.47 -11.83 3.10
C ALA A 151 2.23 -12.49 3.72
N ASP A 152 1.08 -11.84 3.54
CA ASP A 152 -0.18 -12.26 4.15
C ASP A 152 -0.01 -12.36 5.69
N GLN A 153 -0.10 -13.52 6.27
CA GLN A 153 0.05 -13.78 7.72
C GLN A 153 1.36 -14.51 8.06
N TYR A 154 2.30 -14.62 7.13
CA TYR A 154 3.53 -15.40 7.29
C TYR A 154 4.76 -14.51 7.27
N ALA A 155 5.77 -14.86 8.10
CA ALA A 155 7.08 -14.24 8.07
C ALA A 155 8.19 -15.29 8.00
N TRP A 156 9.21 -14.98 7.20
CA TRP A 156 10.39 -15.83 7.01
C TRP A 156 11.62 -15.01 6.69
N ASN A 157 12.79 -15.63 6.78
CA ASN A 157 14.03 -15.07 6.24
C ASN A 157 14.47 -15.87 5.02
N GLU A 158 15.21 -15.25 4.13
CA GLU A 158 15.76 -15.89 2.93
C GLU A 158 17.28 -15.82 2.95
N ALA A 159 17.96 -16.89 2.50
CA ALA A 159 19.41 -16.87 2.32
C ALA A 159 19.81 -16.10 1.04
N GLN A 160 18.95 -16.16 0.02
CA GLN A 160 19.02 -15.40 -1.22
C GLN A 160 17.58 -15.03 -1.60
N GLU A 161 17.40 -14.00 -2.41
CA GLU A 161 16.08 -13.59 -2.86
C GLU A 161 15.28 -14.77 -3.45
N GLY A 162 14.14 -15.09 -2.82
CA GLY A 162 13.25 -16.19 -3.19
C GLY A 162 13.79 -17.60 -2.91
N ARG A 163 14.91 -17.76 -2.17
CA ARG A 163 15.52 -19.06 -1.91
C ARG A 163 16.08 -19.18 -0.49
N GLY A 164 16.17 -20.45 -0.04
CA GLY A 164 16.75 -20.78 1.27
C GLY A 164 15.95 -20.19 2.42
N ALA A 165 14.63 -20.31 2.35
CA ALA A 165 13.72 -19.78 3.35
C ALA A 165 13.85 -20.52 4.69
N THR A 166 13.82 -19.76 5.78
CA THR A 166 13.73 -20.23 7.16
C THR A 166 12.58 -19.51 7.86
N THR A 167 11.81 -20.21 8.69
CA THR A 167 10.67 -19.60 9.38
C THR A 167 11.12 -18.50 10.34
N ALA A 168 10.35 -17.44 10.41
CA ALA A 168 10.52 -16.32 11.33
C ALA A 168 9.15 -15.81 11.84
N ALA A 169 8.22 -16.74 12.05
CA ALA A 169 6.82 -16.45 12.37
C ALA A 169 6.65 -15.50 13.57
N ASN A 170 7.52 -15.60 14.58
CA ASN A 170 7.53 -14.70 15.75
C ASN A 170 7.86 -13.24 15.42
N THR A 171 8.34 -12.94 14.22
CA THR A 171 8.69 -11.57 13.80
C THR A 171 7.62 -10.93 12.90
N PHE A 172 6.54 -11.63 12.61
CA PHE A 172 5.47 -11.12 11.75
C PHE A 172 4.90 -9.79 12.28
N ASN A 173 4.56 -9.76 13.56
CA ASN A 173 3.98 -8.59 14.22
C ASN A 173 4.90 -7.37 14.25
N ASP A 174 6.21 -7.57 14.16
CA ASP A 174 7.20 -6.49 14.11
C ASP A 174 7.43 -6.00 12.67
N ARG A 175 7.18 -6.85 11.67
CA ARG A 175 7.39 -6.54 10.25
C ARG A 175 6.18 -5.90 9.60
N LEU A 176 4.99 -6.36 9.94
CA LEU A 176 3.73 -5.91 9.32
C LEU A 176 3.53 -4.39 9.41
N PRO A 177 3.76 -3.70 10.56
CA PRO A 177 3.58 -2.26 10.64
C PRO A 177 4.50 -1.45 9.72
N LEU A 178 5.67 -2.00 9.36
CA LEU A 178 6.66 -1.28 8.54
C LEU A 178 6.12 -0.93 7.14
N ILE A 179 5.19 -1.73 6.60
CA ILE A 179 4.57 -1.43 5.31
C ILE A 179 3.76 -0.12 5.33
N LYS A 180 3.24 0.26 6.51
CA LYS A 180 2.48 1.49 6.73
C LYS A 180 3.39 2.72 6.85
N LEU A 181 4.70 2.53 7.03
CA LEU A 181 5.67 3.60 7.26
C LEU A 181 6.27 4.18 5.97
N THR A 182 5.50 4.12 4.88
CA THR A 182 5.75 4.84 3.64
C THR A 182 4.54 5.69 3.28
N PRO A 183 4.69 6.76 2.50
CA PRO A 183 3.54 7.59 2.11
C PRO A 183 2.43 6.77 1.44
N PHE A 184 2.79 5.87 0.54
CA PHE A 184 1.81 5.04 -0.17
C PHE A 184 1.15 4.01 0.75
N GLY A 185 1.93 3.31 1.58
CA GLY A 185 1.38 2.31 2.52
C GLY A 185 0.46 2.93 3.56
N ALA A 186 0.79 4.12 4.05
CA ALA A 186 -0.08 4.89 4.93
C ALA A 186 -1.39 5.28 4.21
N MET A 187 -1.30 5.81 2.99
CA MET A 187 -2.48 6.19 2.22
C MET A 187 -3.35 5.00 1.82
N TRP A 188 -2.76 3.83 1.55
CA TRP A 188 -3.54 2.60 1.33
C TRP A 188 -4.46 2.31 2.50
N SER A 189 -3.97 2.37 3.74
CA SER A 189 -4.79 2.12 4.94
C SER A 189 -5.93 3.13 5.09
N VAL A 190 -5.66 4.41 4.81
CA VAL A 190 -6.67 5.48 4.88
C VAL A 190 -7.70 5.34 3.77
N ILE A 191 -7.28 4.97 2.55
CA ILE A 191 -8.18 4.72 1.42
C ILE A 191 -9.06 3.47 1.69
N GLU A 192 -8.50 2.42 2.27
CA GLU A 192 -9.22 1.18 2.61
C GLU A 192 -10.25 1.38 3.71
N ALA A 193 -10.10 2.38 4.55
CA ALA A 193 -11.09 2.73 5.56
C ALA A 193 -12.40 3.27 4.95
N GLU A 194 -12.44 3.62 3.66
CA GLU A 194 -13.60 3.99 2.84
C GLU A 194 -14.76 4.64 3.61
N GLY A 195 -14.96 5.91 3.55
CA GLY A 195 -16.04 6.60 4.26
C GLY A 195 -15.97 6.57 5.81
N HIS A 196 -15.07 5.77 6.38
CA HIS A 196 -14.79 5.73 7.82
C HIS A 196 -13.52 6.48 8.19
N THR A 197 -12.85 7.10 7.22
CA THR A 197 -11.70 7.96 7.47
C THR A 197 -12.12 9.21 8.20
N VAL A 198 -11.48 9.45 9.34
CA VAL A 198 -11.68 10.66 10.14
C VAL A 198 -10.69 11.73 9.70
N VAL A 199 -11.20 12.92 9.36
CA VAL A 199 -10.38 14.10 9.03
C VAL A 199 -10.37 15.03 10.23
N SER A 200 -9.18 15.38 10.71
CA SER A 200 -8.98 16.30 11.81
C SER A 200 -7.84 17.29 11.51
N LYS A 201 -7.58 18.21 12.43
CA LYS A 201 -6.47 19.17 12.33
C LYS A 201 -5.56 19.06 13.55
N THR A 202 -4.27 19.19 13.31
CA THR A 202 -3.29 19.41 14.38
C THR A 202 -3.40 20.83 14.96
N ALA A 203 -2.76 21.09 16.08
CA ALA A 203 -2.74 22.41 16.71
C ALA A 203 -2.12 23.48 15.80
N ASP A 204 -1.16 23.12 14.94
CA ASP A 204 -0.54 23.97 13.93
C ASP A 204 -1.30 24.01 12.58
N GLY A 205 -2.52 23.42 12.55
CA GLY A 205 -3.44 23.52 11.42
C GLY A 205 -3.25 22.50 10.30
N LYS A 206 -2.29 21.58 10.40
CA LYS A 206 -2.11 20.52 9.40
C LYS A 206 -3.28 19.54 9.40
N THR A 207 -3.62 19.01 8.23
CA THR A 207 -4.66 17.98 8.11
C THR A 207 -4.13 16.65 8.61
N VAL A 208 -4.95 15.91 9.36
CA VAL A 208 -4.69 14.51 9.76
C VAL A 208 -5.81 13.64 9.24
N LEU A 209 -5.44 12.60 8.49
CA LEU A 209 -6.33 11.58 7.95
C LEU A 209 -6.13 10.32 8.78
N THR A 210 -7.16 9.88 9.52
CA THR A 210 -7.09 8.66 10.33
C THR A 210 -8.01 7.60 9.78
N GLY A 211 -7.49 6.41 9.57
CA GLY A 211 -8.24 5.24 9.10
C GLY A 211 -7.71 3.96 9.74
N THR A 212 -8.56 2.96 9.84
CA THR A 212 -8.17 1.62 10.28
C THR A 212 -8.24 0.66 9.10
N SER A 213 -7.11 0.00 8.81
CA SER A 213 -7.08 -1.01 7.75
C SER A 213 -8.00 -2.18 8.14
N PRO A 214 -8.94 -2.57 7.29
CA PRO A 214 -9.87 -3.68 7.57
C PRO A 214 -9.18 -5.05 7.52
N TYR A 215 -7.99 -5.13 6.96
CA TYR A 215 -7.26 -6.40 6.77
C TYR A 215 -6.40 -6.79 7.96
N ASP A 216 -5.79 -5.81 8.59
CA ASP A 216 -4.83 -6.04 9.68
C ASP A 216 -5.22 -5.33 10.99
N GLY A 217 -6.30 -4.53 10.97
CA GLY A 217 -6.79 -3.78 12.12
C GLY A 217 -5.84 -2.66 12.58
N ILE A 218 -4.81 -2.32 11.80
CA ILE A 218 -3.86 -1.28 12.16
C ILE A 218 -4.51 0.09 11.95
N GLU A 219 -4.59 0.88 13.02
CA GLU A 219 -4.98 2.28 12.94
C GLU A 219 -3.80 3.10 12.42
N VAL A 220 -4.04 3.86 11.36
CA VAL A 220 -3.04 4.73 10.73
C VAL A 220 -3.54 6.17 10.76
N ALA A 221 -2.71 7.10 11.21
CA ALA A 221 -2.96 8.54 11.13
C ALA A 221 -1.87 9.20 10.27
N VAL A 222 -2.28 9.82 9.18
CA VAL A 222 -1.41 10.49 8.20
C VAL A 222 -1.51 11.99 8.40
N THR A 223 -0.42 12.64 8.79
CA THR A 223 -0.31 14.09 8.84
C THR A 223 0.06 14.63 7.47
N VAL A 224 -0.71 15.57 6.97
CA VAL A 224 -0.58 16.14 5.63
C VAL A 224 -0.22 17.60 5.71
N GLU A 225 0.71 18.03 4.88
CA GLU A 225 1.08 19.43 4.70
C GLU A 225 0.72 19.91 3.29
N ASP A 226 0.07 21.06 3.23
CA ASP A 226 -0.26 21.72 1.98
C ASP A 226 0.95 22.55 1.51
N SER A 227 1.38 22.35 0.27
CA SER A 227 2.51 23.08 -0.28
C SER A 227 2.20 23.63 -1.66
N ARG A 228 2.55 24.90 -1.86
CA ARG A 228 2.43 25.59 -3.15
C ARG A 228 3.74 25.70 -3.92
N GLN A 229 4.86 25.32 -3.31
CA GLN A 229 6.18 25.48 -3.91
C GLN A 229 6.99 24.21 -3.82
N HIS A 230 7.12 23.54 -4.95
CA HIS A 230 8.02 22.38 -5.07
C HIS A 230 8.85 22.45 -6.35
N PRO A 231 9.88 23.32 -6.41
CA PRO A 231 10.74 23.42 -7.59
C PRO A 231 11.47 22.09 -7.92
N LYS A 232 11.47 21.15 -6.98
CA LYS A 232 12.12 19.84 -7.15
C LYS A 232 11.17 18.74 -7.68
N LEU A 233 9.89 19.01 -7.81
CA LEU A 233 8.87 17.97 -8.07
C LEU A 233 8.55 17.73 -9.55
N GLY A 234 9.31 18.33 -10.47
CA GLY A 234 9.10 18.11 -11.90
C GLY A 234 8.11 19.12 -12.52
N PRO A 235 7.53 18.82 -13.69
CA PRO A 235 6.75 19.75 -14.49
C PRO A 235 5.32 19.91 -13.97
N TYR A 236 5.16 20.16 -12.68
CA TYR A 236 3.88 20.58 -12.10
C TYR A 236 3.64 22.05 -12.35
N ASP A 237 2.38 22.40 -12.51
CA ASP A 237 1.98 23.78 -12.44
C ASP A 237 2.39 24.36 -11.08
N PRO A 238 3.28 25.37 -11.03
CA PRO A 238 3.74 25.93 -9.76
C PRO A 238 2.61 26.60 -8.95
N THR A 239 1.42 26.75 -9.53
CA THR A 239 0.23 27.26 -8.87
C THR A 239 -0.64 26.17 -8.25
N GLU A 240 -0.39 24.90 -8.59
CA GLU A 240 -1.14 23.76 -8.08
C GLU A 240 -0.83 23.53 -6.59
N LEU A 241 -1.87 23.38 -5.79
CA LEU A 241 -1.74 22.99 -4.40
C LEU A 241 -1.41 21.49 -4.33
N ILE A 242 -0.26 21.14 -3.75
CA ILE A 242 0.15 19.77 -3.53
C ILE A 242 0.00 19.44 -2.04
N ARG A 243 -0.65 18.33 -1.73
CA ARG A 243 -0.90 17.85 -0.37
C ARG A 243 -0.04 16.62 -0.09
N LEU A 244 1.01 16.79 0.71
CA LEU A 244 2.01 15.74 0.95
C LEU A 244 1.88 15.13 2.34
N PRO A 245 1.88 13.80 2.47
CA PRO A 245 2.12 13.14 3.74
C PRO A 245 3.48 13.56 4.30
N VAL A 246 3.52 14.13 5.49
CA VAL A 246 4.79 14.53 6.15
C VAL A 246 5.11 13.68 7.36
N ALA A 247 4.10 13.04 7.95
CA ALA A 247 4.27 12.07 9.01
C ALA A 247 3.17 11.02 8.98
N VAL A 248 3.46 9.87 9.56
CA VAL A 248 2.47 8.82 9.82
C VAL A 248 2.71 8.23 11.20
N THR A 249 1.63 7.86 11.88
CA THR A 249 1.66 6.96 13.02
C THR A 249 0.80 5.73 12.73
N ALA A 250 1.26 4.56 13.15
CA ALA A 250 0.54 3.29 13.02
C ALA A 250 0.53 2.59 14.39
N LYS A 251 -0.65 2.22 14.88
CA LYS A 251 -0.79 1.52 16.16
C LYS A 251 -1.00 0.03 15.89
N ALA A 252 -0.05 -0.77 16.31
CA ALA A 252 -0.04 -2.21 16.10
C ALA A 252 0.58 -2.95 17.28
N ASN A 253 -0.06 -4.03 17.75
CA ASN A 253 0.49 -4.93 18.77
C ASN A 253 0.91 -4.23 20.08
N GLY A 254 0.20 -3.18 20.50
CA GLY A 254 0.51 -2.40 21.71
C GLY A 254 1.65 -1.39 21.53
N HIS A 255 2.21 -1.26 20.34
CA HIS A 255 3.27 -0.33 19.99
C HIS A 255 2.76 0.81 19.09
N THR A 256 3.44 1.94 19.17
CA THR A 256 3.25 3.07 18.26
C THR A 256 4.46 3.17 17.32
N TRP A 257 4.23 2.83 16.07
CA TRP A 257 5.18 3.03 15.00
C TRP A 257 4.97 4.42 14.39
N GLY A 258 6.06 5.09 14.03
CA GLY A 258 5.99 6.40 13.38
C GLY A 258 6.92 6.49 12.20
N ALA A 259 6.58 7.36 11.26
CA ALA A 259 7.50 7.81 10.22
C ALA A 259 7.35 9.30 9.98
N THR A 260 8.46 9.94 9.58
CA THR A 260 8.45 11.29 9.00
C THR A 260 9.06 11.24 7.61
N PHE A 261 8.54 12.11 6.73
CA PHE A 261 8.91 12.16 5.32
C PHE A 261 9.37 13.57 4.97
N ALA A 262 10.49 13.68 4.29
CA ALA A 262 11.04 14.96 3.84
C ALA A 262 11.72 14.84 2.48
N ASP A 263 12.06 15.99 1.92
CA ASP A 263 12.81 16.12 0.66
C ASP A 263 12.16 15.34 -0.49
N TYR A 264 10.87 15.58 -0.71
CA TYR A 264 10.13 14.94 -1.79
C TYR A 264 10.72 15.28 -3.17
N LEU A 265 10.86 14.27 -4.02
CA LEU A 265 11.25 14.40 -5.40
C LEU A 265 10.19 13.81 -6.32
N GLY A 266 9.96 14.46 -7.44
CA GLY A 266 9.13 13.94 -8.53
C GLY A 266 9.90 12.94 -9.42
N GLY A 267 9.15 12.17 -10.18
CA GLY A 267 9.59 11.01 -10.94
C GLY A 267 10.78 11.15 -11.86
N THR A 268 11.10 12.36 -12.34
CA THR A 268 12.19 12.58 -13.29
C THR A 268 13.60 12.26 -12.77
N LYS A 269 13.79 12.16 -11.45
CA LYS A 269 15.11 11.83 -10.87
C LYS A 269 15.17 10.44 -10.25
N LEU A 270 14.05 9.96 -9.71
CA LEU A 270 13.99 8.65 -9.05
C LEU A 270 13.40 7.58 -9.98
N GLU A 271 12.40 7.94 -10.77
CA GLU A 271 11.73 7.08 -11.76
C GLU A 271 11.33 7.95 -12.97
N PRO A 272 12.11 7.95 -14.05
CA PRO A 272 12.02 8.96 -15.13
C PRO A 272 10.67 9.03 -15.84
N ASP A 273 9.92 7.94 -15.90
CA ASP A 273 8.73 7.83 -16.74
C ASP A 273 7.40 7.96 -15.98
N VAL A 274 7.45 8.29 -14.68
CA VAL A 274 6.26 8.26 -13.83
C VAL A 274 6.10 9.54 -13.01
N TRP A 275 4.88 10.04 -12.98
CA TRP A 275 4.43 11.22 -12.23
C TRP A 275 4.26 10.95 -10.72
N MET A 276 5.12 10.12 -10.15
CA MET A 276 5.09 9.76 -8.75
C MET A 276 6.00 10.66 -7.93
N ILE A 277 5.57 10.99 -6.72
CA ILE A 277 6.34 11.77 -5.77
C ILE A 277 6.70 10.87 -4.59
N PHE A 278 7.98 10.81 -4.25
CA PHE A 278 8.47 10.01 -3.14
C PHE A 278 9.48 10.79 -2.29
N PRO A 279 9.47 10.63 -0.95
CA PRO A 279 10.43 11.29 -0.08
C PRO A 279 11.83 10.68 -0.26
N THR A 280 12.86 11.50 -0.25
CA THR A 280 14.25 11.02 -0.22
C THR A 280 14.80 10.88 1.20
N THR A 281 14.10 11.40 2.20
CA THR A 281 14.44 11.25 3.61
C THR A 281 13.26 10.65 4.35
N ILE A 282 13.47 9.49 4.98
CA ILE A 282 12.46 8.77 5.76
C ILE A 282 13.07 8.44 7.12
N LYS A 283 12.40 8.82 8.20
CA LYS A 283 12.82 8.45 9.55
C LYS A 283 11.72 7.64 10.20
N TRP A 284 12.07 6.47 10.71
CA TRP A 284 11.14 5.61 11.44
C TRP A 284 11.40 5.68 12.95
N THR A 285 10.32 5.57 13.71
CA THR A 285 10.36 5.47 15.17
C THR A 285 9.52 4.30 15.66
N LEU A 286 9.90 3.76 16.81
CA LEU A 286 9.13 2.78 17.57
C LEU A 286 8.99 3.30 19.01
N ASP A 287 7.76 3.51 19.47
CA ASP A 287 7.43 4.10 20.77
C ASP A 287 8.21 5.41 21.05
N GLY A 288 8.28 6.26 20.01
CA GLY A 288 8.97 7.54 20.04
C GLY A 288 10.50 7.46 19.99
N LYS A 289 11.10 6.25 20.00
CA LYS A 289 12.56 6.07 19.89
C LYS A 289 12.95 5.91 18.42
N PRO A 290 14.14 6.40 18.00
CA PRO A 290 14.65 6.19 16.64
C PRO A 290 14.73 4.69 16.29
N TYR A 291 14.12 4.31 15.17
CA TYR A 291 14.16 2.96 14.65
C TYR A 291 14.96 2.88 13.33
N ALA A 292 14.77 3.85 12.42
CA ALA A 292 15.58 3.96 11.21
C ALA A 292 15.71 5.43 10.77
N ASP A 293 16.84 5.76 10.12
CA ASP A 293 17.07 7.02 9.42
C ASP A 293 17.57 6.66 8.01
N LEU A 294 16.72 6.86 7.01
CA LEU A 294 16.89 6.31 5.66
C LEU A 294 17.00 7.44 4.65
N LYS A 295 18.03 7.36 3.81
CA LYS A 295 18.22 8.19 2.62
C LYS A 295 17.88 7.35 1.39
N VAL A 296 16.81 7.70 0.69
CA VAL A 296 16.39 7.01 -0.53
C VAL A 296 17.29 7.42 -1.69
N THR A 297 17.87 6.43 -2.34
CA THR A 297 18.79 6.59 -3.47
C THR A 297 18.17 6.13 -4.80
N TYR A 298 17.15 5.30 -4.73
CA TYR A 298 16.40 4.78 -5.89
C TYR A 298 14.95 4.54 -5.48
N PHE A 299 14.03 4.76 -6.41
CA PHE A 299 12.61 4.47 -6.23
C PHE A 299 12.01 3.97 -7.55
N ARG A 300 11.08 3.02 -7.45
CA ARG A 300 10.26 2.53 -8.55
C ARG A 300 8.86 2.19 -8.04
N SER A 301 7.84 2.69 -8.74
CA SER A 301 6.46 2.31 -8.51
C SER A 301 6.08 1.08 -9.34
N ASN A 302 5.13 0.30 -8.83
CA ASN A 302 4.57 -0.87 -9.50
C ASN A 302 5.62 -1.81 -10.14
N PRO A 303 6.73 -2.11 -9.45
CA PRO A 303 7.68 -3.10 -9.97
C PRO A 303 7.00 -4.48 -10.02
N TYR A 304 7.43 -5.30 -10.96
CA TYR A 304 7.05 -6.72 -10.92
C TYR A 304 7.80 -7.40 -9.78
N ILE A 305 7.11 -7.59 -8.65
CA ILE A 305 7.62 -8.27 -7.46
C ILE A 305 6.65 -9.37 -7.06
N VAL A 306 7.20 -10.51 -6.63
CA VAL A 306 6.42 -11.65 -6.16
C VAL A 306 6.91 -12.09 -4.78
N PHE A 307 5.99 -12.55 -3.96
CA PHE A 307 6.25 -13.04 -2.61
C PHE A 307 5.68 -14.46 -2.46
N PRO A 308 6.29 -15.47 -3.10
CA PRO A 308 5.84 -16.85 -2.94
C PRO A 308 6.07 -17.29 -1.50
N ILE A 309 4.99 -17.66 -0.80
CA ILE A 309 5.06 -18.09 0.59
C ILE A 309 5.61 -19.52 0.63
N PRO A 310 6.82 -19.74 1.19
CA PRO A 310 7.44 -21.07 1.21
C PRO A 310 6.74 -21.99 2.22
N ASP A 311 6.78 -23.30 1.98
CA ASP A 311 6.10 -24.26 2.84
C ASP A 311 6.63 -24.25 4.26
N VAL A 312 7.92 -23.98 4.47
CA VAL A 312 8.51 -23.85 5.81
C VAL A 312 7.86 -22.68 6.61
N ALA A 313 7.45 -21.61 5.95
CA ALA A 313 6.76 -20.52 6.62
C ALA A 313 5.31 -20.86 6.99
N LYS A 314 4.69 -21.80 6.23
CA LYS A 314 3.34 -22.31 6.50
C LYS A 314 3.32 -23.42 7.57
N GLY A 315 4.47 -23.76 8.15
CA GLY A 315 4.59 -24.90 9.08
C GLY A 315 4.47 -26.28 8.42
N ARG A 316 4.61 -26.35 7.10
CA ARG A 316 4.64 -27.61 6.34
C ARG A 316 6.10 -28.02 6.16
N SER A 317 6.45 -29.26 6.51
CA SER A 317 7.75 -29.82 6.19
C SER A 317 7.87 -29.94 4.66
N SER A 318 8.91 -29.37 4.08
CA SER A 318 9.29 -29.69 2.70
C SER A 318 9.69 -31.17 2.65
N ASN A 319 8.85 -32.00 2.05
CA ASN A 319 9.22 -33.36 1.71
C ASN A 319 10.28 -33.37 0.61
#